data_61f63c743c352cb7c2a257df791a5010
#
_entry.id   61f63c743c352cb7c2a257df791a5010
#
_cell.length_a   1.000
_cell.length_b   1.000
_cell.length_c   1.000
_cell.angle_alpha   90.00
_cell.angle_beta   90.00
_cell.angle_gamma   90.00
#
_symmetry.space_group_name_H-M   'P 1'
#
loop_
_entity.id
_entity.type
_entity.pdbx_description
1 polymer ?
#
loop_
_entity_poly.entity_id
_entity_poly.type
_entity_poly.pdbx_seq_one_letter_code
_entity_poly.pdbx_strand_id
1 'polypeptide(L)'
;MKYSAVPVIFVIAIAALAADPFYLGTWKIDSAVVGPWWNSPGKPDPSESKTLVGKTLTITPTAILGPGILGCKGPKYKVVTIPPEGLFQGAFEEMKRADKSVDVAKLAATLGFTGKTSKSLQTGCANELDFHFVDANTAEFALNEFVYTLKKQ
;
A
#
# COMPACT_ATOMS: atom_id res chain seq x y z
N MET A 1 17.82 67.23 -20.02
CA MET A 1 16.98 66.30 -19.24
C MET A 1 17.34 64.88 -19.62
N LYS A 2 17.94 64.08 -18.69
CA LYS A 2 18.31 62.69 -18.94
C LYS A 2 17.25 61.79 -18.25
N TYR A 3 16.47 61.08 -19.06
CA TYR A 3 15.55 60.09 -18.53
C TYR A 3 16.27 58.77 -18.29
N SER A 4 16.37 58.38 -17.01
CA SER A 4 16.92 57.09 -16.61
C SER A 4 15.81 56.05 -16.65
N ALA A 5 15.83 55.12 -17.60
CA ALA A 5 14.90 54.01 -17.67
C ALA A 5 15.33 52.91 -16.67
N VAL A 6 14.48 52.61 -15.69
CA VAL A 6 14.67 51.51 -14.74
C VAL A 6 14.04 50.25 -15.35
N PRO A 7 14.78 49.16 -15.54
CA PRO A 7 14.18 47.93 -16.05
C PRO A 7 13.33 47.28 -14.95
N VAL A 8 12.06 47.03 -15.23
CA VAL A 8 11.16 46.23 -14.39
C VAL A 8 11.44 44.74 -14.69
N ILE A 9 12.07 44.04 -13.75
CA ILE A 9 12.30 42.61 -13.86
C ILE A 9 11.02 41.90 -13.38
N PHE A 10 10.29 41.30 -14.31
CA PHE A 10 9.19 40.39 -13.99
C PHE A 10 9.73 39.05 -13.53
N VAL A 11 9.62 38.75 -12.25
CA VAL A 11 9.91 37.44 -11.70
C VAL A 11 8.65 36.57 -11.89
N ILE A 12 8.69 35.67 -12.88
CA ILE A 12 7.64 34.66 -13.06
C ILE A 12 7.89 33.55 -12.03
N ALA A 13 7.12 33.52 -10.96
CA ALA A 13 7.09 32.40 -10.03
C ALA A 13 6.43 31.21 -10.73
N ILE A 14 7.22 30.24 -11.16
CA ILE A 14 6.74 28.94 -11.64
C ILE A 14 6.33 28.16 -10.38
N ALA A 15 5.01 28.08 -10.10
CA ALA A 15 4.47 27.16 -9.13
C ALA A 15 4.70 25.75 -9.67
N ALA A 16 5.67 25.02 -9.09
CA ALA A 16 5.82 23.60 -9.34
C ALA A 16 4.55 22.90 -8.83
N LEU A 17 3.72 22.40 -9.73
CA LEU A 17 2.63 21.49 -9.39
C LEU A 17 3.29 20.23 -8.83
N ALA A 18 3.25 20.06 -7.52
CA ALA A 18 3.65 18.81 -6.89
C ALA A 18 2.72 17.71 -7.43
N ALA A 19 3.29 16.69 -8.06
CA ALA A 19 2.50 15.55 -8.51
C ALA A 19 1.81 14.91 -7.29
N ASP A 20 0.56 14.48 -7.49
CA ASP A 20 -0.16 13.78 -6.43
C ASP A 20 0.62 12.54 -5.95
N PRO A 21 0.60 12.24 -4.64
CA PRO A 21 1.24 11.05 -4.12
C PRO A 21 0.80 9.79 -4.87
N PHE A 22 1.75 8.92 -5.23
CA PHE A 22 1.55 7.76 -6.09
C PHE A 22 0.45 6.79 -5.59
N TYR A 23 0.16 6.78 -4.30
CA TYR A 23 -0.83 5.92 -3.68
C TYR A 23 -2.26 6.47 -3.77
N LEU A 24 -2.46 7.76 -4.06
CA LEU A 24 -3.80 8.34 -4.20
C LEU A 24 -4.50 7.80 -5.45
N GLY A 25 -5.81 7.69 -5.36
CA GLY A 25 -6.67 7.27 -6.45
C GLY A 25 -7.54 6.07 -6.11
N THR A 26 -8.18 5.52 -7.14
CA THR A 26 -9.07 4.38 -7.02
C THR A 26 -8.32 3.09 -7.33
N TRP A 27 -8.52 2.10 -6.48
CA TRP A 27 -7.89 0.79 -6.55
C TRP A 27 -8.97 -0.28 -6.53
N LYS A 28 -8.89 -1.23 -7.44
CA LYS A 28 -9.78 -2.40 -7.47
C LYS A 28 -9.13 -3.55 -6.71
N ILE A 29 -9.87 -4.22 -5.85
CA ILE A 29 -9.45 -5.48 -5.24
C ILE A 29 -9.58 -6.56 -6.33
N ASP A 30 -8.47 -6.94 -6.91
CA ASP A 30 -8.43 -7.81 -8.09
C ASP A 30 -8.50 -9.28 -7.73
N SER A 31 -7.79 -9.67 -6.69
CA SER A 31 -7.72 -11.06 -6.23
C SER A 31 -7.41 -11.15 -4.74
N ALA A 32 -7.58 -12.37 -4.21
CA ALA A 32 -7.17 -12.74 -2.87
C ALA A 32 -6.51 -14.13 -2.91
N VAL A 33 -5.42 -14.28 -2.17
CA VAL A 33 -4.74 -15.56 -1.96
C VAL A 33 -4.62 -15.83 -0.47
N VAL A 34 -4.53 -17.10 -0.09
CA VAL A 34 -4.28 -17.47 1.31
C VAL A 34 -2.90 -16.99 1.71
N GLY A 35 -2.81 -16.29 2.84
CA GLY A 35 -1.55 -15.79 3.35
C GLY A 35 -0.59 -16.93 3.70
N PRO A 36 0.72 -16.78 3.42
CA PRO A 36 1.71 -17.82 3.72
C PRO A 36 1.80 -18.22 5.20
N TRP A 37 1.24 -17.41 6.09
CA TRP A 37 1.17 -17.67 7.53
C TRP A 37 0.04 -18.62 7.93
N TRP A 38 -0.88 -18.95 7.02
CA TRP A 38 -1.94 -19.92 7.29
C TRP A 38 -1.36 -21.32 7.44
N ASN A 39 -1.51 -21.89 8.63
CA ASN A 39 -0.94 -23.19 8.99
C ASN A 39 -1.96 -24.19 9.55
N SER A 40 -3.26 -23.81 9.55
CA SER A 40 -4.32 -24.71 10.01
C SER A 40 -4.68 -25.77 8.95
N PRO A 41 -5.16 -26.95 9.35
CA PRO A 41 -5.65 -27.94 8.40
C PRO A 41 -6.80 -27.41 7.55
N GLY A 42 -6.77 -27.70 6.24
CA GLY A 42 -7.79 -27.25 5.31
C GLY A 42 -7.56 -25.86 4.74
N LYS A 43 -8.59 -25.33 4.07
CA LYS A 43 -8.57 -23.95 3.53
C LYS A 43 -9.31 -23.03 4.49
N PRO A 44 -8.89 -21.76 4.61
CA PRO A 44 -9.63 -20.78 5.38
C PRO A 44 -11.01 -20.52 4.75
N ASP A 45 -11.96 -19.98 5.55
CA ASP A 45 -13.27 -19.60 5.05
C ASP A 45 -13.14 -18.48 4.01
N PRO A 46 -13.60 -18.68 2.77
CA PRO A 46 -13.46 -17.68 1.71
C PRO A 46 -14.57 -16.61 1.73
N SER A 47 -15.45 -16.57 2.71
CA SER A 47 -16.61 -15.68 2.74
C SER A 47 -16.21 -14.21 2.67
N GLU A 48 -15.18 -13.81 3.43
CA GLU A 48 -14.66 -12.45 3.41
C GLU A 48 -14.06 -12.12 2.05
N SER A 49 -13.17 -12.97 1.53
CA SER A 49 -12.49 -12.72 0.26
C SER A 49 -13.47 -12.65 -0.91
N LYS A 50 -14.52 -13.49 -0.93
CA LYS A 50 -15.60 -13.41 -1.93
C LYS A 50 -16.38 -12.10 -1.86
N THR A 51 -16.51 -11.52 -0.68
CA THR A 51 -17.23 -10.26 -0.49
C THR A 51 -16.39 -9.07 -0.95
N LEU A 52 -15.08 -9.12 -0.77
CA LEU A 52 -14.16 -8.02 -1.06
C LEU A 52 -13.63 -8.01 -2.50
N VAL A 53 -13.32 -9.16 -3.08
CA VAL A 53 -12.81 -9.24 -4.46
C VAL A 53 -13.82 -8.64 -5.44
N GLY A 54 -13.32 -7.83 -6.36
CA GLY A 54 -14.11 -7.06 -7.33
C GLY A 54 -14.59 -5.70 -6.82
N LYS A 55 -14.52 -5.42 -5.52
CA LYS A 55 -14.83 -4.09 -4.96
C LYS A 55 -13.68 -3.12 -5.19
N THR A 56 -13.97 -1.84 -5.02
CA THR A 56 -12.99 -0.76 -5.11
C THR A 56 -12.79 -0.10 -3.77
N LEU A 57 -11.59 0.42 -3.58
CA LEU A 57 -11.31 1.40 -2.54
C LEU A 57 -10.68 2.65 -3.17
N THR A 58 -10.96 3.82 -2.60
CA THR A 58 -10.39 5.08 -3.06
C THR A 58 -9.59 5.70 -1.94
N ILE A 59 -8.30 5.91 -2.18
CA ILE A 59 -7.39 6.57 -1.25
C ILE A 59 -7.36 8.06 -1.62
N THR A 60 -7.84 8.91 -0.71
CA THR A 60 -7.83 10.37 -0.83
C THR A 60 -6.90 10.96 0.22
N PRO A 61 -6.52 12.24 0.15
CA PRO A 61 -5.70 12.87 1.19
C PRO A 61 -6.29 12.81 2.61
N THR A 62 -7.61 12.69 2.74
CA THR A 62 -8.31 12.80 4.02
C THR A 62 -9.11 11.57 4.43
N ALA A 63 -9.21 10.57 3.53
CA ALA A 63 -9.99 9.36 3.81
C ALA A 63 -9.56 8.18 2.93
N ILE A 64 -9.83 6.98 3.41
CA ILE A 64 -9.89 5.77 2.59
C ILE A 64 -11.36 5.38 2.51
N LEU A 65 -11.92 5.41 1.31
CA LEU A 65 -13.30 5.04 1.03
C LEU A 65 -13.30 3.61 0.49
N GLY A 66 -13.89 2.68 1.21
CA GLY A 66 -13.87 1.27 0.84
C GLY A 66 -14.97 0.47 1.53
N PRO A 67 -15.16 -0.79 1.15
CA PRO A 67 -16.17 -1.64 1.75
C PRO A 67 -15.79 -2.01 3.19
N GLY A 68 -16.80 -1.97 4.07
CA GLY A 68 -16.69 -2.45 5.45
C GLY A 68 -15.48 -1.91 6.22
N ILE A 69 -14.68 -2.82 6.75
CA ILE A 69 -13.50 -2.53 7.56
C ILE A 69 -12.39 -1.77 6.82
N LEU A 70 -12.39 -1.75 5.49
CA LEU A 70 -11.33 -1.09 4.70
C LEU A 70 -11.47 0.44 4.70
N GLY A 71 -12.60 0.98 5.13
CA GLY A 71 -12.83 2.42 5.24
C GLY A 71 -12.08 3.05 6.42
N CYS A 72 -11.59 4.28 6.24
CA CYS A 72 -10.91 5.04 7.29
C CYS A 72 -11.10 6.54 7.08
N LYS A 73 -11.41 7.26 8.16
CA LYS A 73 -11.50 8.72 8.18
C LYS A 73 -10.27 9.31 8.86
N GLY A 74 -9.70 10.35 8.27
CA GLY A 74 -8.56 11.05 8.84
C GLY A 74 -7.28 10.21 8.95
N PRO A 75 -6.89 9.46 7.91
CA PRO A 75 -5.66 8.67 7.93
C PRO A 75 -4.44 9.56 8.15
N LYS A 76 -3.40 9.01 8.76
CA LYS A 76 -2.10 9.65 8.95
C LYS A 76 -1.07 8.93 8.09
N TYR A 77 -1.11 9.21 6.79
CA TYR A 77 -0.26 8.54 5.83
C TYR A 77 1.23 8.76 6.07
N LYS A 78 1.96 7.66 6.06
CA LYS A 78 3.42 7.65 6.07
C LYS A 78 3.91 6.61 5.06
N VAL A 79 4.65 7.07 4.06
CA VAL A 79 5.35 6.15 3.13
C VAL A 79 6.67 5.76 3.75
N VAL A 80 6.90 4.47 3.88
CA VAL A 80 8.13 3.88 4.39
C VAL A 80 8.70 2.89 3.37
N THR A 81 10.00 2.63 3.47
CA THR A 81 10.67 1.56 2.72
C THR A 81 11.01 0.46 3.71
N ILE A 82 10.54 -0.75 3.45
CA ILE A 82 10.69 -1.89 4.35
C ILE A 82 11.31 -3.09 3.64
N PRO A 83 12.08 -3.93 4.36
CA PRO A 83 12.53 -5.22 3.83
C PRO A 83 11.36 -6.23 3.79
N PRO A 84 11.52 -7.38 3.10
CA PRO A 84 10.48 -8.41 3.03
C PRO A 84 9.94 -8.86 4.39
N GLU A 85 10.77 -8.89 5.41
CA GLU A 85 10.40 -9.25 6.77
C GLU A 85 9.31 -8.35 7.37
N GLY A 86 9.29 -7.07 6.98
CA GLY A 86 8.33 -6.07 7.45
C GLY A 86 6.99 -6.07 6.73
N LEU A 87 6.83 -6.88 5.67
CA LEU A 87 5.56 -6.98 4.95
C LEU A 87 4.45 -7.58 5.84
N PHE A 88 3.22 -7.16 5.56
CA PHE A 88 2.01 -7.69 6.20
C PHE A 88 2.09 -7.64 7.74
N GLN A 89 2.39 -6.45 8.26
CA GLN A 89 2.52 -6.16 9.69
C GLN A 89 3.54 -7.08 10.40
N GLY A 90 4.60 -7.50 9.69
CA GLY A 90 5.65 -8.35 10.23
C GLY A 90 5.32 -9.84 10.29
N ALA A 91 4.27 -10.30 9.59
CA ALA A 91 3.90 -11.73 9.57
C ALA A 91 5.06 -12.63 9.10
N PHE A 92 5.84 -12.17 8.13
CA PHE A 92 7.01 -12.91 7.65
C PHE A 92 8.16 -12.95 8.67
N GLU A 93 8.35 -11.89 9.43
CA GLU A 93 9.31 -11.88 10.52
C GLU A 93 8.93 -12.90 11.61
N GLU A 94 7.64 -12.97 11.95
CA GLU A 94 7.15 -13.95 12.92
C GLU A 94 7.32 -15.40 12.44
N MET A 95 7.00 -15.67 11.15
CA MET A 95 7.24 -16.98 10.55
C MET A 95 8.72 -17.39 10.66
N LYS A 96 9.64 -16.48 10.31
CA LYS A 96 11.09 -16.72 10.42
C LYS A 96 11.57 -16.86 11.87
N ARG A 97 10.90 -16.20 12.80
CA ARG A 97 11.19 -16.34 14.24
C ARG A 97 10.79 -17.73 14.75
N ALA A 98 9.62 -18.22 14.29
CA ALA A 98 9.12 -19.55 14.64
C ALA A 98 9.92 -20.66 13.96
N ASP A 99 10.31 -20.48 12.71
CA ASP A 99 11.11 -21.45 11.95
C ASP A 99 12.24 -20.71 11.19
N LYS A 100 13.47 -20.90 11.65
CA LYS A 100 14.67 -20.27 11.07
C LYS A 100 14.98 -20.70 9.63
N SER A 101 14.41 -21.82 9.16
CA SER A 101 14.56 -22.30 7.79
C SER A 101 13.69 -21.55 6.78
N VAL A 102 12.74 -20.73 7.24
CA VAL A 102 11.85 -19.95 6.39
C VAL A 102 12.67 -18.93 5.58
N ASP A 103 12.55 -19.01 4.26
CA ASP A 103 13.12 -18.06 3.33
C ASP A 103 12.08 -16.96 3.03
N VAL A 104 12.16 -15.86 3.77
CA VAL A 104 11.23 -14.74 3.67
C VAL A 104 11.28 -14.08 2.28
N ALA A 105 12.47 -13.97 1.68
CA ALA A 105 12.60 -13.38 0.34
C ALA A 105 11.86 -14.21 -0.71
N LYS A 106 11.94 -15.55 -0.59
CA LYS A 106 11.21 -16.47 -1.46
C LYS A 106 9.70 -16.36 -1.26
N LEU A 107 9.23 -16.27 0.00
CA LEU A 107 7.81 -16.07 0.28
C LEU A 107 7.31 -14.73 -0.32
N ALA A 108 8.02 -13.65 -0.08
CA ALA A 108 7.69 -12.34 -0.63
C ALA A 108 7.64 -12.37 -2.17
N ALA A 109 8.57 -13.08 -2.81
CA ALA A 109 8.59 -13.23 -4.27
C ALA A 109 7.35 -13.96 -4.82
N THR A 110 6.74 -14.90 -4.07
CA THR A 110 5.47 -15.54 -4.49
C THR A 110 4.30 -14.57 -4.55
N LEU A 111 4.41 -13.44 -3.85
CA LEU A 111 3.44 -12.34 -3.83
C LEU A 111 3.89 -11.14 -4.70
N GLY A 112 4.92 -11.31 -5.53
CA GLY A 112 5.40 -10.28 -6.45
C GLY A 112 6.50 -9.36 -5.90
N PHE A 113 6.87 -9.46 -4.62
CA PHE A 113 7.92 -8.64 -4.01
C PHE A 113 9.30 -9.27 -4.25
N THR A 114 9.93 -8.94 -5.37
CA THR A 114 11.24 -9.50 -5.78
C THR A 114 12.44 -8.61 -5.41
N GLY A 115 12.19 -7.40 -4.90
CA GLY A 115 13.23 -6.46 -4.49
C GLY A 115 13.76 -6.72 -3.08
N LYS A 116 14.90 -6.11 -2.76
CA LYS A 116 15.45 -6.11 -1.38
C LYS A 116 14.57 -5.31 -0.41
N THR A 117 13.83 -4.36 -0.93
CA THR A 117 12.91 -3.51 -0.17
C THR A 117 11.68 -3.18 -1.01
N SER A 118 10.59 -2.82 -0.35
CA SER A 118 9.34 -2.38 -0.96
C SER A 118 8.84 -1.10 -0.30
N LYS A 119 8.11 -0.27 -1.05
CA LYS A 119 7.39 0.86 -0.47
C LYS A 119 6.12 0.36 0.20
N SER A 120 5.85 0.91 1.38
CA SER A 120 4.63 0.64 2.13
C SER A 120 3.98 1.94 2.57
N LEU A 121 2.67 2.01 2.48
CA LEU A 121 1.85 3.10 3.00
C LEU A 121 1.27 2.66 4.34
N GLN A 122 1.82 3.19 5.41
CA GLN A 122 1.21 3.11 6.73
C GLN A 122 0.06 4.11 6.78
N THR A 123 -1.13 3.65 7.13
CA THR A 123 -2.32 4.49 7.09
C THR A 123 -2.59 5.22 8.40
N GLY A 124 -2.12 4.67 9.51
CA GLY A 124 -2.44 5.16 10.84
C GLY A 124 -3.94 5.04 11.19
N CYS A 125 -4.67 4.19 10.49
CA CYS A 125 -6.06 3.89 10.72
C CYS A 125 -6.24 2.89 11.87
N ALA A 126 -7.39 2.91 12.53
CA ALA A 126 -7.69 1.99 13.63
C ALA A 126 -7.77 0.51 13.21
N ASN A 127 -7.97 0.25 11.92
CA ASN A 127 -7.94 -1.10 11.34
C ASN A 127 -6.51 -1.63 11.10
N GLU A 128 -5.48 -0.80 11.33
CA GLU A 128 -4.06 -1.13 11.20
C GLU A 128 -3.66 -1.68 9.82
N LEU A 129 -4.46 -1.40 8.78
CA LEU A 129 -4.16 -1.84 7.42
C LEU A 129 -3.09 -0.96 6.79
N ASP A 130 -2.03 -1.61 6.34
CA ASP A 130 -0.96 -1.02 5.53
C ASP A 130 -1.04 -1.56 4.11
N PHE A 131 -0.66 -0.74 3.14
CA PHE A 131 -0.62 -1.13 1.73
C PHE A 131 0.84 -1.24 1.28
N HIS A 132 1.20 -2.39 0.75
CA HIS A 132 2.55 -2.70 0.27
C HIS A 132 2.57 -2.65 -1.25
N PHE A 133 3.45 -1.86 -1.85
CA PHE A 133 3.47 -1.63 -3.30
C PHE A 133 4.48 -2.56 -3.99
N VAL A 134 3.95 -3.44 -4.84
CA VAL A 134 4.74 -4.26 -5.75
C VAL A 134 5.33 -3.39 -6.85
N ASP A 135 4.49 -2.49 -7.41
CA ASP A 135 4.86 -1.48 -8.40
C ASP A 135 3.92 -0.26 -8.31
N ALA A 136 4.00 0.66 -9.26
CA ALA A 136 3.20 1.89 -9.27
C ALA A 136 1.68 1.64 -9.41
N ASN A 137 1.27 0.47 -9.93
CA ASN A 137 -0.12 0.14 -10.24
C ASN A 137 -0.63 -1.09 -9.49
N THR A 138 0.23 -1.73 -8.69
CA THR A 138 -0.08 -2.93 -7.94
C THR A 138 0.31 -2.76 -6.48
N ALA A 139 -0.64 -2.95 -5.59
CA ALA A 139 -0.39 -2.97 -4.15
C ALA A 139 -1.05 -4.21 -3.53
N GLU A 140 -0.59 -4.57 -2.34
CA GLU A 140 -1.16 -5.66 -1.57
C GLU A 140 -1.40 -5.22 -0.11
N PHE A 141 -2.39 -5.83 0.52
CA PHE A 141 -2.62 -5.73 1.95
C PHE A 141 -3.05 -7.08 2.51
N ALA A 142 -2.76 -7.31 3.78
CA ALA A 142 -3.23 -8.49 4.49
C ALA A 142 -4.49 -8.14 5.29
N LEU A 143 -5.44 -9.06 5.30
CA LEU A 143 -6.57 -9.03 6.20
C LEU A 143 -6.91 -10.47 6.58
N ASN A 144 -6.85 -10.76 7.87
CA ASN A 144 -7.04 -12.11 8.42
C ASN A 144 -6.13 -13.14 7.72
N GLU A 145 -6.71 -14.17 7.11
CA GLU A 145 -6.00 -15.28 6.48
C GLU A 145 -5.59 -15.01 5.03
N PHE A 146 -5.92 -13.83 4.49
CA PHE A 146 -5.73 -13.56 3.06
C PHE A 146 -4.81 -12.38 2.80
N VAL A 147 -4.08 -12.47 1.70
CA VAL A 147 -3.44 -11.34 1.02
C VAL A 147 -4.29 -10.95 -0.17
N TYR A 148 -4.63 -9.67 -0.24
CA TYR A 148 -5.44 -9.08 -1.31
C TYR A 148 -4.56 -8.26 -2.24
N THR A 149 -4.71 -8.47 -3.55
CA THR A 149 -4.02 -7.69 -4.57
C THR A 149 -4.92 -6.56 -5.06
N LEU A 150 -4.40 -5.35 -5.06
CA LEU A 150 -5.03 -4.15 -5.58
C LEU A 150 -4.42 -3.76 -6.92
N LYS A 151 -5.28 -3.37 -7.87
CA LYS A 151 -4.88 -2.79 -9.16
C LYS A 151 -5.41 -1.36 -9.27
N LYS A 152 -4.51 -0.43 -9.59
CA LYS A 152 -4.87 0.97 -9.81
C LYS A 152 -5.75 1.10 -11.04
N GLN A 153 -6.82 1.91 -10.94
CA GLN A 153 -7.77 2.15 -12.02
C GLN A 153 -7.42 3.40 -12.82
#